data_6a9e14bb99dd6cf23d58772b99d1ac6a
#
_entry.id   6a9e14bb99dd6cf23d58772b99d1ac6a
#
_cell.length_a   1.000
_cell.length_b   1.000
_cell.length_c   1.000
_cell.angle_alpha   90.00
_cell.angle_beta   90.00
_cell.angle_gamma   90.00
#
_symmetry.space_group_name_H-M   'P 1'
#
loop_
_entity.id
_entity.type
_entity.pdbx_description
1 polymer ?
#
loop_
_entity_poly.entity_id
_entity_poly.type
_entity_poly.pdbx_seq_one_letter_code
_entity_poly.pdbx_strand_id
1 'polypeptide(L)'
;VASLFLFVSCISTKSTLKNVDDNAPIPKLTKNNTFVITEFSKDKKYGYDKDYPINIFYRGTKDDVINQQRFLNALAGPNGEAITFSKLESCCPFPSKNTEMGAGFLDVYEIKWEGLKKPILLYLNIYERGQLMVPVGFSLKKN
;
A
#
# COMPACT_ATOMS: atom_id res chain seq x y z
N VAL A 1 -20.37 -27.63 41.15
CA VAL A 1 -20.64 -27.51 39.70
C VAL A 1 -19.77 -26.43 39.17
N ALA A 2 -18.67 -26.81 38.51
CA ALA A 2 -17.77 -25.85 37.85
C ALA A 2 -18.43 -25.38 36.55
N SER A 3 -18.81 -24.11 36.52
CA SER A 3 -19.25 -23.46 35.31
C SER A 3 -18.01 -23.16 34.47
N LEU A 4 -17.82 -23.94 33.41
CA LEU A 4 -16.75 -23.69 32.45
C LEU A 4 -17.19 -22.57 31.52
N PHE A 5 -16.74 -21.33 31.79
CA PHE A 5 -16.89 -20.25 30.85
C PHE A 5 -15.84 -20.45 29.76
N LEU A 6 -16.26 -21.03 28.65
CA LEU A 6 -15.50 -20.96 27.40
C LEU A 6 -15.54 -19.53 26.91
N PHE A 7 -14.49 -18.78 27.21
CA PHE A 7 -14.23 -17.53 26.53
C PHE A 7 -13.81 -17.86 25.10
N VAL A 8 -14.78 -17.89 24.20
CA VAL A 8 -14.47 -17.83 22.79
C VAL A 8 -13.99 -16.41 22.53
N SER A 9 -12.68 -16.20 22.56
CA SER A 9 -12.12 -14.98 22.07
C SER A 9 -12.38 -14.96 20.56
N CYS A 10 -13.37 -14.18 20.15
CA CYS A 10 -13.52 -13.82 18.74
C CYS A 10 -12.30 -13.01 18.35
N ILE A 11 -11.30 -13.67 17.74
CA ILE A 11 -10.25 -12.98 17.04
C ILE A 11 -10.93 -12.20 15.91
N SER A 12 -11.02 -10.87 16.08
CA SER A 12 -11.55 -10.01 15.05
C SER A 12 -10.67 -10.15 13.80
N THR A 13 -11.27 -10.61 12.68
CA THR A 13 -10.61 -10.68 11.38
C THR A 13 -10.56 -9.31 10.70
N LYS A 14 -11.00 -8.24 11.38
CA LYS A 14 -10.89 -6.89 10.86
C LYS A 14 -9.42 -6.48 10.78
N SER A 15 -9.06 -5.89 9.65
CA SER A 15 -7.76 -5.27 9.46
C SER A 15 -7.52 -4.21 10.54
N THR A 16 -6.31 -4.16 11.08
CA THR A 16 -5.85 -3.10 11.98
C THR A 16 -5.43 -1.85 11.20
N LEU A 17 -5.34 -1.94 9.89
CA LEU A 17 -5.00 -0.81 9.02
C LEU A 17 -6.15 0.19 9.00
N LYS A 18 -5.81 1.48 8.98
CA LYS A 18 -6.79 2.55 9.18
C LYS A 18 -7.38 3.12 7.89
N ASN A 19 -6.78 2.78 6.75
CA ASN A 19 -7.17 3.33 5.45
C ASN A 19 -7.62 2.28 4.43
N VAL A 20 -8.07 1.13 4.91
CA VAL A 20 -8.67 0.10 4.05
C VAL A 20 -10.07 0.55 3.62
N ASP A 21 -10.37 0.42 2.33
CA ASP A 21 -11.68 0.72 1.76
C ASP A 21 -11.98 -0.27 0.64
N ASP A 22 -12.82 -1.25 0.93
CA ASP A 22 -13.20 -2.29 -0.03
C ASP A 22 -14.06 -1.74 -1.19
N ASN A 23 -14.56 -0.52 -1.07
CA ASN A 23 -15.36 0.15 -2.10
C ASN A 23 -14.56 1.20 -2.89
N ALA A 24 -13.27 1.36 -2.62
CA ALA A 24 -12.43 2.27 -3.38
C ALA A 24 -12.44 1.91 -4.87
N PRO A 25 -12.42 2.89 -5.78
CA PRO A 25 -12.43 2.61 -7.21
C PRO A 25 -11.17 1.86 -7.64
N ILE A 26 -11.33 0.94 -8.60
CA ILE A 26 -10.21 0.24 -9.22
C ILE A 26 -9.52 1.22 -10.17
N PRO A 27 -8.23 1.49 -10.01
CA PRO A 27 -7.53 2.43 -10.89
C PRO A 27 -7.42 1.88 -12.31
N LYS A 28 -7.47 2.79 -13.28
CA LYS A 28 -7.20 2.47 -14.68
C LYS A 28 -5.69 2.29 -14.89
N LEU A 29 -5.33 1.64 -15.97
CA LEU A 29 -3.94 1.48 -16.38
C LEU A 29 -3.63 2.40 -17.56
N THR A 30 -2.42 2.95 -17.58
CA THR A 30 -1.88 3.65 -18.74
C THR A 30 -1.40 2.63 -19.79
N LYS A 31 -1.07 3.11 -20.99
CA LYS A 31 -0.45 2.27 -22.02
C LYS A 31 0.90 1.68 -21.59
N ASN A 32 1.56 2.30 -20.62
CA ASN A 32 2.83 1.84 -20.06
C ASN A 32 2.65 0.88 -18.86
N ASN A 33 1.42 0.42 -18.63
CA ASN A 33 1.07 -0.49 -17.54
C ASN A 33 1.36 0.08 -16.15
N THR A 34 1.14 1.38 -15.97
CA THR A 34 1.17 2.04 -14.66
C THR A 34 -0.24 2.44 -14.25
N PHE A 35 -0.49 2.59 -12.96
CA PHE A 35 -1.78 3.09 -12.49
C PHE A 35 -2.00 4.55 -12.88
N VAL A 36 -3.23 4.87 -13.27
CA VAL A 36 -3.70 6.25 -13.39
C VAL A 36 -4.11 6.72 -12.00
N ILE A 37 -3.33 7.63 -11.43
CA ILE A 37 -3.60 8.19 -10.10
C ILE A 37 -4.06 9.63 -10.28
N THR A 38 -5.25 9.95 -9.77
CA THR A 38 -5.86 11.28 -9.95
C THR A 38 -5.93 12.08 -8.65
N GLU A 39 -5.63 11.44 -7.52
CA GLU A 39 -5.75 12.07 -6.22
C GLU A 39 -4.40 12.19 -5.52
N PHE A 40 -4.21 13.31 -4.84
CA PHE A 40 -3.03 13.60 -4.04
C PHE A 40 -3.40 13.56 -2.57
N SER A 41 -2.69 12.77 -1.78
CA SER A 41 -2.93 12.70 -0.35
C SER A 41 -2.59 14.04 0.32
N LYS A 42 -3.46 14.48 1.20
CA LYS A 42 -3.20 15.60 2.11
C LYS A 42 -2.71 15.11 3.47
N ASP A 43 -2.88 13.82 3.73
CA ASP A 43 -2.43 13.17 4.96
C ASP A 43 -0.98 12.72 4.80
N LYS A 44 -0.11 13.27 5.66
CA LYS A 44 1.33 12.94 5.67
C LYS A 44 1.61 11.49 6.07
N LYS A 45 0.64 10.78 6.64
CA LYS A 45 0.79 9.39 7.05
C LYS A 45 0.65 8.42 5.89
N TYR A 46 -0.12 8.77 4.86
CA TYR A 46 -0.39 7.89 3.74
C TYR A 46 0.89 7.42 3.06
N GLY A 47 1.14 6.12 3.09
CA GLY A 47 2.32 5.48 2.56
C GLY A 47 3.54 5.50 3.49
N TYR A 48 3.61 6.46 4.41
CA TYR A 48 4.75 6.63 5.32
C TYR A 48 4.58 5.94 6.67
N ASP A 49 3.34 5.71 7.08
CA ASP A 49 3.00 5.07 8.35
C ASP A 49 2.47 3.66 8.07
N LYS A 50 2.94 2.68 8.85
CA LYS A 50 2.53 1.28 8.70
C LYS A 50 1.03 1.06 8.87
N ASP A 51 0.33 1.94 9.60
CA ASP A 51 -1.12 1.84 9.77
C ASP A 51 -1.91 2.50 8.63
N TYR A 52 -1.22 3.23 7.75
CA TYR A 52 -1.79 3.92 6.58
C TYR A 52 -1.01 3.55 5.30
N PRO A 53 -0.84 2.24 5.02
CA PRO A 53 -0.08 1.83 3.84
C PRO A 53 -0.82 2.15 2.55
N ILE A 54 -0.10 2.05 1.45
CA ILE A 54 -0.67 2.12 0.11
C ILE A 54 -1.32 0.76 -0.18
N ASN A 55 -2.65 0.70 -0.14
CA ASN A 55 -3.42 -0.52 -0.32
C ASN A 55 -3.73 -0.73 -1.80
N ILE A 56 -3.14 -1.74 -2.41
CA ILE A 56 -3.18 -1.96 -3.85
C ILE A 56 -3.71 -3.34 -4.25
N PHE A 57 -4.51 -3.96 -3.38
CA PHE A 57 -5.18 -5.21 -3.72
C PHE A 57 -6.47 -4.90 -4.49
N TYR A 58 -6.43 -5.07 -5.79
CA TYR A 58 -7.58 -4.90 -6.66
C TYR A 58 -7.90 -6.23 -7.33
N ARG A 59 -9.09 -6.79 -7.00
CA ARG A 59 -9.52 -8.06 -7.57
C ARG A 59 -9.58 -7.99 -9.09
N GLY A 60 -9.12 -9.04 -9.77
CA GLY A 60 -9.04 -9.11 -11.22
C GLY A 60 -7.64 -8.82 -11.77
N THR A 61 -6.75 -8.27 -10.98
CA THR A 61 -5.33 -8.24 -11.31
C THR A 61 -4.68 -9.47 -10.67
N LYS A 62 -4.37 -10.48 -11.46
CA LYS A 62 -3.84 -11.76 -10.95
C LYS A 62 -2.41 -11.66 -10.41
N ASP A 63 -1.79 -10.50 -10.46
CA ASP A 63 -0.40 -10.29 -10.11
C ASP A 63 -0.26 -9.13 -9.14
N ASP A 64 -0.29 -9.46 -7.88
CA ASP A 64 -0.16 -8.48 -6.79
C ASP A 64 1.22 -7.81 -6.80
N VAL A 65 2.25 -8.55 -7.21
CA VAL A 65 3.62 -8.02 -7.36
C VAL A 65 3.67 -6.93 -8.43
N ILE A 66 2.96 -7.12 -9.54
CA ILE A 66 2.90 -6.13 -10.63
C ILE A 66 2.22 -4.84 -10.16
N ASN A 67 1.24 -4.94 -9.27
CA ASN A 67 0.56 -3.75 -8.74
C ASN A 67 1.51 -2.82 -7.97
N GLN A 68 2.49 -3.37 -7.27
CA GLN A 68 3.52 -2.55 -6.61
C GLN A 68 4.31 -1.74 -7.64
N GLN A 69 4.74 -2.39 -8.72
CA GLN A 69 5.46 -1.70 -9.81
C GLN A 69 4.55 -0.72 -10.57
N ARG A 70 3.29 -1.08 -10.80
CA ARG A 70 2.32 -0.19 -11.43
C ARG A 70 2.13 1.11 -10.65
N PHE A 71 2.16 1.01 -9.34
CA PHE A 71 2.09 2.19 -8.45
C PHE A 71 3.40 2.98 -8.46
N LEU A 72 4.51 2.31 -8.15
CA LEU A 72 5.80 3.00 -8.00
C LEU A 72 6.28 3.64 -9.31
N ASN A 73 6.04 2.99 -10.44
CA ASN A 73 6.39 3.53 -11.76
C ASN A 73 5.50 4.71 -12.19
N ALA A 74 4.39 4.96 -11.51
CA ALA A 74 3.56 6.14 -11.75
C ALA A 74 4.11 7.39 -11.07
N LEU A 75 5.01 7.24 -10.09
CA LEU A 75 5.49 8.32 -9.26
C LEU A 75 6.75 8.98 -9.80
N ALA A 76 6.92 10.24 -9.43
CA ALA A 76 8.13 11.03 -9.57
C ALA A 76 8.42 11.77 -8.27
N GLY A 77 9.59 12.33 -8.13
CA GLY A 77 9.91 13.25 -7.04
C GLY A 77 9.08 14.53 -7.13
N PRO A 78 9.17 15.42 -6.13
CA PRO A 78 8.28 16.59 -6.04
C PRO A 78 8.41 17.57 -7.22
N ASN A 79 9.56 17.61 -7.87
CA ASN A 79 9.82 18.47 -9.04
C ASN A 79 9.93 17.66 -10.34
N GLY A 80 9.37 16.47 -10.38
CA GLY A 80 9.40 15.60 -11.56
C GLY A 80 10.65 14.73 -11.66
N GLU A 81 11.46 14.65 -10.62
CA GLU A 81 12.69 13.82 -10.62
C GLU A 81 12.35 12.35 -10.86
N ALA A 82 13.14 11.68 -11.68
CA ALA A 82 13.02 10.23 -11.86
C ALA A 82 13.38 9.53 -10.55
N ILE A 83 12.49 8.64 -10.10
CA ILE A 83 12.72 7.86 -8.89
C ILE A 83 13.32 6.50 -9.22
N THR A 84 14.11 5.96 -8.30
CA THR A 84 14.47 4.55 -8.23
C THR A 84 13.89 3.96 -6.97
N PHE A 85 13.56 2.68 -7.01
CA PHE A 85 12.98 2.00 -5.86
C PHE A 85 13.46 0.57 -5.77
N SER A 86 13.56 0.07 -4.55
CA SER A 86 13.86 -1.34 -4.29
C SER A 86 13.13 -1.80 -3.05
N LYS A 87 12.69 -3.05 -3.05
CA LYS A 87 12.10 -3.66 -1.87
C LYS A 87 13.18 -3.88 -0.83
N LEU A 88 13.00 -3.30 0.35
CA LEU A 88 13.94 -3.39 1.45
C LEU A 88 13.66 -4.62 2.33
N GLU A 89 12.39 -4.80 2.72
CA GLU A 89 11.96 -5.87 3.60
C GLU A 89 10.45 -6.06 3.54
N SER A 90 9.96 -7.15 4.12
CA SER A 90 8.56 -7.34 4.47
C SER A 90 8.44 -7.23 5.98
N CYS A 91 7.46 -6.49 6.48
CA CYS A 91 7.29 -6.28 7.91
C CYS A 91 5.84 -6.12 8.31
N CYS A 92 5.67 -5.98 9.61
CA CYS A 92 4.47 -5.41 10.18
C CYS A 92 3.23 -6.26 9.85
N PRO A 93 3.17 -7.48 10.41
CA PRO A 93 2.04 -8.37 10.16
C PRO A 93 0.72 -7.73 10.64
N PHE A 94 -0.34 -7.96 9.89
CA PHE A 94 -1.67 -7.46 10.21
C PHE A 94 -2.71 -8.55 9.88
N PRO A 95 -3.85 -8.58 10.58
CA PRO A 95 -4.94 -9.49 10.24
C PRO A 95 -5.52 -9.15 8.85
N SER A 96 -5.66 -10.15 7.99
CA SER A 96 -6.31 -9.98 6.70
C SER A 96 -7.15 -11.21 6.37
N LYS A 97 -8.41 -10.95 5.96
CA LYS A 97 -9.31 -11.98 5.46
C LYS A 97 -8.96 -12.46 4.05
N ASN A 98 -8.05 -11.78 3.37
CA ASN A 98 -7.69 -12.05 1.98
C ASN A 98 -6.45 -12.96 1.87
N THR A 99 -6.01 -13.53 2.97
CA THR A 99 -4.91 -14.51 2.99
C THR A 99 -5.39 -15.80 3.62
N GLU A 100 -4.85 -16.93 3.17
CA GLU A 100 -5.17 -18.25 3.74
C GLU A 100 -4.73 -18.36 5.20
N MET A 101 -3.63 -17.70 5.55
CA MET A 101 -3.08 -17.73 6.90
C MET A 101 -3.77 -16.75 7.87
N GLY A 102 -4.68 -15.91 7.37
CA GLY A 102 -5.34 -14.90 8.17
C GLY A 102 -4.50 -13.67 8.49
N ALA A 103 -3.27 -13.60 7.99
CA ALA A 103 -2.36 -12.48 8.20
C ALA A 103 -1.64 -12.11 6.91
N GLY A 104 -1.46 -10.81 6.71
CA GLY A 104 -0.65 -10.23 5.63
C GLY A 104 0.58 -9.54 6.19
N PHE A 105 1.54 -9.25 5.32
CA PHE A 105 2.74 -8.47 5.64
C PHE A 105 2.82 -7.28 4.70
N LEU A 106 3.26 -6.15 5.22
CA LEU A 106 3.55 -4.98 4.40
C LEU A 106 4.90 -5.17 3.71
N ASP A 107 5.00 -4.68 2.47
CA ASP A 107 6.27 -4.56 1.78
C ASP A 107 6.80 -3.14 1.95
N VAL A 108 8.04 -3.03 2.40
CA VAL A 108 8.70 -1.74 2.59
C VAL A 108 9.61 -1.48 1.41
N TYR A 109 9.37 -0.38 0.70
CA TYR A 109 10.18 0.05 -0.43
C TYR A 109 11.02 1.26 -0.06
N GLU A 110 12.27 1.22 -0.43
CA GLU A 110 13.18 2.35 -0.35
C GLU A 110 13.15 3.12 -1.67
N ILE A 111 12.83 4.42 -1.58
CA ILE A 111 12.71 5.30 -2.73
C ILE A 111 13.82 6.33 -2.70
N LYS A 112 14.47 6.54 -3.85
CA LYS A 112 15.57 7.51 -4.03
C LYS A 112 15.35 8.32 -5.31
N TRP A 113 15.83 9.53 -5.31
CA TRP A 113 16.02 10.34 -6.52
C TRP A 113 17.23 11.27 -6.34
N GLU A 114 17.73 11.78 -7.44
CA GLU A 114 18.89 12.68 -7.42
C GLU A 114 18.59 13.94 -6.61
N GLY A 115 19.45 14.26 -5.65
CA GLY A 115 19.30 15.39 -4.74
C GLY A 115 18.60 15.07 -3.43
N LEU A 116 18.00 13.87 -3.30
CA LEU A 116 17.40 13.45 -2.04
C LEU A 116 18.48 13.03 -1.05
N LYS A 117 18.50 13.68 0.13
CA LYS A 117 19.52 13.43 1.15
C LYS A 117 19.38 12.08 1.85
N LYS A 118 18.14 11.69 2.15
CA LYS A 118 17.83 10.42 2.82
C LYS A 118 16.78 9.67 2.01
N PRO A 119 16.94 8.36 1.82
CA PRO A 119 15.90 7.56 1.18
C PRO A 119 14.57 7.69 1.91
N ILE A 120 13.49 7.63 1.14
CA ILE A 120 12.14 7.58 1.66
C ILE A 120 11.70 6.13 1.72
N LEU A 121 11.06 5.74 2.82
CA LEU A 121 10.45 4.42 2.94
C LEU A 121 8.94 4.55 2.75
N LEU A 122 8.37 3.71 1.86
CA LEU A 122 6.94 3.60 1.66
C LEU A 122 6.48 2.18 1.99
N TYR A 123 5.33 2.09 2.66
CA TYR A 123 4.68 0.83 3.00
C TYR A 123 3.60 0.52 1.97
N LEU A 124 3.72 -0.63 1.31
CA LEU A 124 2.77 -1.11 0.31
C LEU A 124 2.08 -2.38 0.82
N ASN A 125 0.78 -2.46 0.60
CA ASN A 125 -0.05 -3.58 1.02
C ASN A 125 -0.72 -4.22 -0.20
N ILE A 126 -0.37 -5.47 -0.47
CA ILE A 126 -0.94 -6.25 -1.58
C ILE A 126 -2.14 -7.11 -1.17
N TYR A 127 -2.61 -7.01 0.07
CA TYR A 127 -3.70 -7.86 0.59
C TYR A 127 -5.02 -7.12 0.80
N GLU A 128 -4.98 -5.80 0.89
CA GLU A 128 -6.16 -4.98 1.14
C GLU A 128 -6.32 -3.91 0.07
N ARG A 129 -7.56 -3.47 -0.14
CA ARG A 129 -7.93 -2.43 -1.10
C ARG A 129 -8.13 -1.10 -0.38
N GLY A 130 -7.75 -0.02 -1.03
CA GLY A 130 -7.95 1.34 -0.53
C GLY A 130 -7.93 2.35 -1.66
N GLN A 131 -8.20 3.60 -1.31
CA GLN A 131 -8.11 4.72 -2.23
C GLN A 131 -6.65 4.95 -2.63
N LEU A 132 -6.39 4.92 -3.92
CA LEU A 132 -5.05 5.15 -4.45
C LEU A 132 -4.78 6.65 -4.58
N MET A 133 -3.68 7.11 -3.98
CA MET A 133 -3.29 8.51 -3.97
C MET A 133 -1.79 8.65 -4.17
N VAL A 134 -1.36 9.85 -4.56
CA VAL A 134 0.05 10.22 -4.56
C VAL A 134 0.42 10.61 -3.12
N PRO A 135 1.44 9.97 -2.51
CA PRO A 135 1.87 10.35 -1.16
C PRO A 135 2.43 11.78 -1.13
N VAL A 136 2.31 12.43 0.02
CA VAL A 136 2.85 13.78 0.22
C VAL A 136 4.35 13.80 -0.10
N GLY A 137 4.80 14.76 -0.86
CA GLY A 137 6.20 14.90 -1.26
C GLY A 137 6.55 14.22 -2.58
N PHE A 138 5.60 13.54 -3.21
CA PHE A 138 5.75 12.97 -4.55
C PHE A 138 4.92 13.73 -5.57
N SER A 139 5.22 13.50 -6.83
CA SER A 139 4.42 13.92 -7.97
C SER A 139 4.16 12.73 -8.89
N LEU A 140 3.43 12.95 -9.96
CA LEU A 140 3.18 11.95 -10.98
C LEU A 140 4.20 12.08 -12.11
N LYS A 141 4.68 10.92 -12.57
CA LYS A 141 5.55 10.86 -13.73
C LYS A 141 4.79 11.37 -14.95
N LYS A 142 5.39 12.29 -15.68
CA LYS A 142 4.85 12.75 -16.97
C LYS A 142 5.04 11.68 -18.03
N ASN A 143 3.97 11.39 -18.75
CA ASN A 143 4.00 10.48 -19.91
C ASN A 143 4.37 11.23 -21.17
#